data_6774788584f5624bc4ffc0dcf46cac44
#
_entry.id   6774788584f5624bc4ffc0dcf46cac44
#
_cell.length_a   1.000
_cell.length_b   1.000
_cell.length_c   1.000
_cell.angle_alpha   90.00
_cell.angle_beta   90.00
_cell.angle_gamma   90.00
#
_symmetry.space_group_name_H-M   'P 1'
#
loop_
_entity.id
_entity.type
_entity.pdbx_description
1 polymer ?
#
loop_
_entity_poly.entity_id
_entity_poly.type
_entity_poly.pdbx_seq_one_letter_code
_entity_poly.pdbx_strand_id
1 'polypeptide(L)'
;FLPWEEDGFVERVQATIDFCTRRGLFEPDAEGRVLNRGPGQGDAAFQLRTVAHSLLQAFERYYIAVAVLVKNGPRTVTAAELENLCTLTAQRLSLLHEMNAPEFFDKSLFRGFIQKLRERRVVWTDEAGKLDFDAGLEDVAKDAKLILSREIRHGILKLTPEKLARGEPAQAPRAA
;
A
#
# COMPACT_ATOMS: atom_id res chain seq x y z
N PHE A 1 -5.02 -7.57 -4.99
CA PHE A 1 -4.76 -8.26 -6.25
C PHE A 1 -6.02 -8.97 -6.68
N LEU A 2 -6.50 -8.60 -7.85
CA LEU A 2 -7.77 -9.05 -8.36
C LEU A 2 -7.60 -10.47 -8.95
N PRO A 3 -8.55 -11.37 -8.72
CA PRO A 3 -8.44 -12.76 -9.17
C PRO A 3 -8.77 -12.96 -10.66
N TRP A 4 -8.91 -11.89 -11.43
CA TRP A 4 -9.25 -11.91 -12.85
C TRP A 4 -8.17 -11.26 -13.70
N GLU A 5 -8.14 -11.62 -14.96
CA GLU A 5 -7.21 -11.11 -15.96
C GLU A 5 -7.55 -9.66 -16.36
N GLU A 6 -6.60 -8.96 -16.96
CA GLU A 6 -6.73 -7.54 -17.34
C GLU A 6 -7.91 -7.30 -18.30
N ASP A 7 -8.18 -8.23 -19.19
CA ASP A 7 -9.24 -8.13 -20.19
C ASP A 7 -10.67 -8.07 -19.59
N GLY A 8 -10.87 -8.59 -18.37
CA GLY A 8 -12.14 -8.50 -17.65
C GLY A 8 -12.22 -7.40 -16.61
N PHE A 9 -11.16 -6.60 -16.45
CA PHE A 9 -11.10 -5.61 -15.38
C PHE A 9 -12.07 -4.45 -15.59
N VAL A 10 -12.11 -3.90 -16.79
CA VAL A 10 -12.95 -2.73 -17.12
C VAL A 10 -14.44 -3.08 -16.96
N GLU A 11 -14.86 -4.23 -17.50
CA GLU A 11 -16.25 -4.68 -17.38
C GLU A 11 -16.65 -4.90 -15.92
N ARG A 12 -15.77 -5.44 -15.09
CA ARG A 12 -16.06 -5.65 -13.67
C ARG A 12 -16.10 -4.36 -12.88
N VAL A 13 -15.22 -3.41 -13.18
CA VAL A 13 -15.27 -2.07 -12.59
C VAL A 13 -16.59 -1.40 -12.97
N GLN A 14 -16.99 -1.46 -14.24
CA GLN A 14 -18.26 -0.88 -14.71
C GLN A 14 -19.44 -1.57 -14.03
N ALA A 15 -19.48 -2.89 -13.99
CA ALA A 15 -20.54 -3.64 -13.31
C ALA A 15 -20.64 -3.29 -11.81
N THR A 16 -19.50 -3.04 -11.16
CA THR A 16 -19.46 -2.62 -9.74
C THR A 16 -19.98 -1.21 -9.57
N ILE A 17 -19.61 -0.28 -10.47
CA ILE A 17 -20.15 1.09 -10.49
C ILE A 17 -21.67 1.05 -10.67
N ASP A 18 -22.16 0.30 -11.64
CA ASP A 18 -23.58 0.16 -11.92
C ASP A 18 -24.34 -0.43 -10.73
N PHE A 19 -23.76 -1.43 -10.06
CA PHE A 19 -24.31 -2.01 -8.84
C PHE A 19 -24.40 -0.97 -7.73
N CYS A 20 -23.32 -0.24 -7.47
CA CYS A 20 -23.27 0.79 -6.43
C CYS A 20 -24.26 1.95 -6.74
N THR A 21 -24.38 2.35 -8.00
CA THR A 21 -25.33 3.36 -8.45
C THR A 21 -26.78 2.93 -8.22
N ARG A 22 -27.12 1.68 -8.63
CA ARG A 22 -28.46 1.12 -8.36
C ARG A 22 -28.81 1.02 -6.88
N ARG A 23 -27.80 0.89 -6.03
CA ARG A 23 -27.95 0.88 -4.56
C ARG A 23 -27.94 2.28 -3.93
N GLY A 24 -27.81 3.32 -4.74
CA GLY A 24 -27.75 4.70 -4.24
C GLY A 24 -26.47 5.04 -3.47
N LEU A 25 -25.40 4.23 -3.64
CA LEU A 25 -24.09 4.48 -3.02
C LEU A 25 -23.32 5.56 -3.77
N PHE A 26 -23.55 5.67 -5.07
CA PHE A 26 -23.01 6.69 -5.96
C PHE A 26 -24.14 7.37 -6.74
N GLU A 27 -23.96 8.65 -6.98
CA GLU A 27 -24.80 9.46 -7.86
C GLU A 27 -23.94 9.97 -9.02
N PRO A 28 -24.15 9.49 -10.26
CA PRO A 28 -23.45 10.03 -11.42
C PRO A 28 -23.87 11.48 -11.68
N ASP A 29 -22.96 12.30 -12.22
CA ASP A 29 -23.30 13.61 -12.74
C ASP A 29 -24.19 13.50 -13.99
N ALA A 30 -24.67 14.63 -14.51
CA ALA A 30 -25.56 14.67 -15.66
C ALA A 30 -24.95 14.04 -16.92
N GLU A 31 -23.61 14.03 -17.05
CA GLU A 31 -22.86 13.47 -18.15
C GLU A 31 -22.33 12.05 -17.86
N GLY A 32 -22.56 11.51 -16.65
CA GLY A 32 -22.08 10.19 -16.26
C GLY A 32 -20.56 10.07 -16.10
N ARG A 33 -19.83 11.18 -16.06
CA ARG A 33 -18.36 11.21 -16.02
C ARG A 33 -17.80 11.26 -14.60
N VAL A 34 -18.57 11.75 -13.65
CA VAL A 34 -18.16 11.90 -12.26
C VAL A 34 -19.14 11.14 -11.38
N LEU A 35 -18.62 10.32 -10.48
CA LEU A 35 -19.39 9.64 -9.46
C LEU A 35 -19.31 10.46 -8.16
N ASN A 36 -20.42 11.01 -7.76
CA ASN A 36 -20.56 11.69 -6.49
C ASN A 36 -21.05 10.68 -5.45
N ARG A 37 -20.53 10.77 -4.23
CA ARG A 37 -21.22 10.10 -3.13
C ARG A 37 -22.45 10.92 -2.81
N GLY A 38 -23.57 10.24 -2.57
CA GLY A 38 -24.80 10.86 -2.13
C GLY A 38 -24.64 11.65 -0.82
N PRO A 39 -25.71 12.30 -0.35
CA PRO A 39 -25.68 13.13 0.86
C PRO A 39 -24.95 12.43 2.01
N GLY A 40 -24.04 13.13 2.70
CA GLY A 40 -23.15 12.56 3.70
C GLY A 40 -23.81 11.98 4.95
N GLN A 41 -25.14 11.97 5.00
CA GLN A 41 -25.98 11.45 6.08
C GLN A 41 -27.00 10.47 5.47
N GLY A 42 -27.09 9.29 6.04
CA GLY A 42 -28.01 8.23 5.62
C GLY A 42 -27.35 6.86 5.46
N ASP A 43 -28.17 5.85 5.26
CA ASP A 43 -27.71 4.44 5.23
C ASP A 43 -26.72 4.16 4.09
N ALA A 44 -26.91 4.76 2.93
CA ALA A 44 -26.02 4.60 1.78
C ALA A 44 -24.60 5.16 2.08
N ALA A 45 -24.52 6.34 2.67
CA ALA A 45 -23.26 6.95 3.08
C ALA A 45 -22.56 6.14 4.18
N PHE A 46 -23.31 5.58 5.12
CA PHE A 46 -22.79 4.68 6.14
C PHE A 46 -22.24 3.39 5.53
N GLN A 47 -23.01 2.74 4.65
CA GLN A 47 -22.58 1.51 3.95
C GLN A 47 -21.30 1.73 3.13
N LEU A 48 -21.26 2.81 2.33
CA LEU A 48 -20.08 3.15 1.52
C LEU A 48 -18.85 3.38 2.41
N ARG A 49 -19.01 4.08 3.52
CA ARG A 49 -17.92 4.32 4.48
C ARG A 49 -17.44 3.02 5.11
N THR A 50 -18.34 2.12 5.49
CA THR A 50 -18.01 0.83 6.11
C THR A 50 -17.20 -0.04 5.14
N VAL A 51 -17.61 -0.12 3.86
CA VAL A 51 -16.88 -0.85 2.83
C VAL A 51 -15.50 -0.22 2.59
N ALA A 52 -15.44 1.11 2.47
CA ALA A 52 -14.16 1.82 2.29
C ALA A 52 -13.19 1.57 3.46
N HIS A 53 -13.68 1.64 4.69
CA HIS A 53 -12.86 1.36 5.88
C HIS A 53 -12.34 -0.09 5.93
N SER A 54 -13.13 -1.06 5.52
CA SER A 54 -12.69 -2.47 5.50
C SER A 54 -11.52 -2.74 4.54
N LEU A 55 -11.38 -1.92 3.50
CA LEU A 55 -10.30 -2.02 2.51
C LEU A 55 -9.08 -1.16 2.85
N LEU A 56 -9.27 -0.11 3.66
CA LEU A 56 -8.22 0.89 3.92
C LEU A 56 -6.95 0.25 4.49
N GLN A 57 -7.08 -0.63 5.48
CA GLN A 57 -5.94 -1.34 6.07
C GLN A 57 -5.15 -2.19 5.07
N ALA A 58 -5.82 -2.76 4.06
CA ALA A 58 -5.13 -3.49 3.00
C ALA A 58 -4.28 -2.54 2.14
N PHE A 59 -4.83 -1.38 1.77
CA PHE A 59 -4.09 -0.36 1.03
C PHE A 59 -2.92 0.22 1.84
N GLU A 60 -3.09 0.43 3.13
CA GLU A 60 -2.01 0.84 4.02
C GLU A 60 -0.86 -0.16 4.04
N ARG A 61 -1.16 -1.47 4.16
CA ARG A 61 -0.14 -2.53 4.09
C ARG A 61 0.57 -2.56 2.74
N TYR A 62 -0.17 -2.45 1.65
CA TYR A 62 0.43 -2.40 0.32
C TYR A 62 1.33 -1.19 0.16
N TYR A 63 0.88 -0.04 0.64
CA TYR A 63 1.69 1.17 0.62
C TYR A 63 2.95 1.06 1.48
N ILE A 64 2.91 0.37 2.61
CA ILE A 64 4.12 0.10 3.42
C ILE A 64 5.18 -0.60 2.56
N ALA A 65 4.83 -1.65 1.81
CA ALA A 65 5.79 -2.36 0.98
C ALA A 65 6.36 -1.49 -0.14
N VAL A 66 5.51 -0.72 -0.81
CA VAL A 66 5.92 0.24 -1.85
C VAL A 66 6.84 1.32 -1.26
N ALA A 67 6.45 1.91 -0.13
CA ALA A 67 7.22 2.95 0.54
C ALA A 67 8.61 2.46 1.02
N VAL A 68 8.68 1.23 1.55
CA VAL A 68 9.96 0.62 1.95
C VAL A 68 10.87 0.42 0.73
N LEU A 69 10.33 -0.08 -0.39
CA LEU A 69 11.09 -0.27 -1.62
C LEU A 69 11.60 1.06 -2.16
N VAL A 70 10.71 2.03 -2.37
CA VAL A 70 11.05 3.33 -2.95
C VAL A 70 12.04 4.09 -2.06
N LYS A 71 11.85 4.06 -0.73
CA LYS A 71 12.75 4.75 0.20
C LYS A 71 14.16 4.17 0.21
N ASN A 72 14.30 2.85 0.09
CA ASN A 72 15.61 2.18 0.08
C ASN A 72 16.26 2.18 -1.31
N GLY A 73 15.48 2.40 -2.36
CA GLY A 73 15.93 2.39 -3.74
C GLY A 73 16.08 0.99 -4.35
N PRO A 74 16.22 0.90 -5.68
CA PRO A 74 16.37 -0.37 -6.39
C PRO A 74 17.68 -1.08 -5.99
N ARG A 75 17.68 -2.42 -6.05
CA ARG A 75 18.83 -3.30 -5.78
C ARG A 75 19.44 -3.16 -4.39
N THR A 76 18.68 -2.69 -3.40
CA THR A 76 19.20 -2.49 -2.04
C THR A 76 18.79 -3.59 -1.08
N VAL A 77 17.57 -4.13 -1.21
CA VAL A 77 16.97 -5.10 -0.29
C VAL A 77 16.62 -6.41 -0.99
N THR A 78 16.77 -7.53 -0.28
CA THR A 78 16.22 -8.82 -0.70
C THR A 78 14.74 -8.92 -0.34
N ALA A 79 14.02 -9.91 -0.88
CA ALA A 79 12.62 -10.16 -0.53
C ALA A 79 12.42 -10.41 0.97
N ALA A 80 13.34 -11.15 1.61
CA ALA A 80 13.27 -11.43 3.05
C ALA A 80 13.55 -10.18 3.90
N GLU A 81 14.49 -9.33 3.48
CA GLU A 81 14.74 -8.04 4.13
C GLU A 81 13.55 -7.10 3.99
N LEU A 82 12.94 -7.02 2.80
CA LEU A 82 11.72 -6.23 2.57
C LEU A 82 10.58 -6.69 3.48
N GLU A 83 10.34 -8.01 3.57
CA GLU A 83 9.33 -8.60 4.45
C GLU A 83 9.54 -8.18 5.92
N ASN A 84 10.77 -8.23 6.40
CA ASN A 84 11.12 -7.83 7.77
C ASN A 84 10.93 -6.31 7.99
N LEU A 85 11.37 -5.48 7.04
CA LEU A 85 11.22 -4.02 7.11
C LEU A 85 9.75 -3.61 7.08
N CYS A 86 8.92 -4.27 6.26
CA CYS A 86 7.48 -4.04 6.21
C CYS A 86 6.81 -4.40 7.53
N THR A 87 7.13 -5.56 8.08
CA THR A 87 6.60 -6.00 9.39
C THR A 87 6.96 -5.01 10.49
N LEU A 88 8.22 -4.59 10.56
CA LEU A 88 8.69 -3.61 11.55
C LEU A 88 7.98 -2.24 11.38
N THR A 89 7.82 -1.78 10.15
CA THR A 89 7.10 -0.52 9.86
C THR A 89 5.64 -0.62 10.28
N ALA A 90 4.97 -1.73 9.96
CA ALA A 90 3.58 -1.98 10.34
C ALA A 90 3.40 -2.06 11.86
N GLN A 91 4.31 -2.73 12.58
CA GLN A 91 4.30 -2.77 14.05
C GLN A 91 4.42 -1.36 14.66
N ARG A 92 5.35 -0.55 14.16
CA ARG A 92 5.52 0.83 14.63
C ARG A 92 4.29 1.69 14.34
N LEU A 93 3.69 1.53 13.17
CA LEU A 93 2.47 2.24 12.80
C LEU A 93 1.30 1.82 13.68
N SER A 94 1.15 0.52 13.93
CA SER A 94 0.12 -0.03 14.82
C SER A 94 0.23 0.51 16.24
N LEU A 95 1.44 0.60 16.77
CA LEU A 95 1.69 1.19 18.10
C LEU A 95 1.38 2.70 18.12
N LEU A 96 1.73 3.42 17.07
CA LEU A 96 1.49 4.87 17.00
C LEU A 96 0.01 5.23 16.92
N HIS A 97 -0.78 4.41 16.26
CA HIS A 97 -2.22 4.62 16.06
C HIS A 97 -3.10 3.78 17.01
N GLU A 98 -2.51 3.14 18.02
CA GLU A 98 -3.22 2.27 18.98
C GLU A 98 -4.12 1.21 18.28
N MET A 99 -3.66 0.70 17.14
CA MET A 99 -4.43 -0.24 16.33
C MET A 99 -4.41 -1.62 16.99
N ASN A 100 -5.57 -2.11 17.37
CA ASN A 100 -5.74 -3.44 17.97
C ASN A 100 -6.03 -4.49 16.87
N ALA A 101 -5.17 -4.54 15.83
CA ALA A 101 -5.29 -5.39 14.65
C ALA A 101 -3.97 -6.14 14.40
N PRO A 102 -3.73 -7.28 15.11
CA PRO A 102 -2.49 -8.04 14.97
C PRO A 102 -2.23 -8.52 13.53
N GLU A 103 -3.28 -8.76 12.75
CA GLU A 103 -3.19 -9.08 11.34
C GLU A 103 -2.57 -7.95 10.50
N PHE A 104 -2.57 -6.72 10.99
CA PHE A 104 -1.99 -5.58 10.27
C PHE A 104 -0.49 -5.75 10.01
N PHE A 105 0.24 -6.36 10.94
CA PHE A 105 1.68 -6.63 10.83
C PHE A 105 2.01 -8.11 10.58
N ASP A 106 1.03 -8.91 10.13
CA ASP A 106 1.26 -10.30 9.77
C ASP A 106 2.24 -10.40 8.61
N LYS A 107 3.36 -11.06 8.88
CA LYS A 107 4.45 -11.26 7.95
C LYS A 107 4.05 -12.05 6.71
N SER A 108 3.09 -12.97 6.84
CA SER A 108 2.61 -13.79 5.72
C SER A 108 1.88 -12.94 4.66
N LEU A 109 1.19 -11.89 5.07
CA LEU A 109 0.50 -10.97 4.17
C LEU A 109 1.49 -10.14 3.34
N PHE A 110 2.58 -9.67 3.96
CA PHE A 110 3.65 -8.99 3.23
C PHE A 110 4.36 -9.93 2.26
N ARG A 111 4.65 -11.17 2.67
CA ARG A 111 5.23 -12.20 1.79
C ARG A 111 4.36 -12.44 0.57
N GLY A 112 3.06 -12.67 0.78
CA GLY A 112 2.10 -12.87 -0.31
C GLY A 112 2.03 -11.68 -1.26
N PHE A 113 2.05 -10.45 -0.74
CA PHE A 113 2.06 -9.25 -1.54
C PHE A 113 3.34 -9.10 -2.38
N ILE A 114 4.52 -9.29 -1.77
CA ILE A 114 5.81 -9.24 -2.47
C ILE A 114 5.88 -10.30 -3.58
N GLN A 115 5.36 -11.50 -3.31
CA GLN A 115 5.26 -12.55 -4.32
C GLN A 115 4.38 -12.10 -5.50
N LYS A 116 3.23 -11.49 -5.23
CA LYS A 116 2.34 -10.96 -6.28
C LYS A 116 2.99 -9.84 -7.10
N LEU A 117 3.73 -8.93 -6.49
CA LEU A 117 4.50 -7.92 -7.23
C LEU A 117 5.51 -8.57 -8.19
N ARG A 118 6.16 -9.67 -7.77
CA ARG A 118 7.10 -10.41 -8.61
C ARG A 118 6.40 -11.17 -9.74
N GLU A 119 5.30 -11.85 -9.47
CA GLU A 119 4.48 -12.55 -10.47
C GLU A 119 3.97 -11.59 -11.56
N ARG A 120 3.62 -10.37 -11.18
CA ARG A 120 3.17 -9.30 -12.07
C ARG A 120 4.31 -8.50 -12.72
N ARG A 121 5.55 -8.85 -12.45
CA ARG A 121 6.77 -8.16 -12.95
C ARG A 121 6.83 -6.67 -12.60
N VAL A 122 6.14 -6.24 -11.55
CA VAL A 122 6.27 -4.88 -10.99
C VAL A 122 7.60 -4.73 -10.25
N VAL A 123 8.06 -5.85 -9.66
CA VAL A 123 9.35 -5.97 -8.98
C VAL A 123 9.99 -7.28 -9.44
N TRP A 124 11.30 -7.27 -9.67
CA TRP A 124 12.05 -8.48 -10.05
C TRP A 124 13.29 -8.65 -9.17
N THR A 125 13.94 -9.79 -9.27
CA THR A 125 15.15 -10.10 -8.51
C THR A 125 16.36 -10.02 -9.43
N ASP A 126 17.37 -9.27 -9.03
CA ASP A 126 18.64 -9.19 -9.75
C ASP A 126 19.55 -10.43 -9.49
N GLU A 127 20.73 -10.46 -10.14
CA GLU A 127 21.70 -11.55 -10.00
C GLU A 127 22.26 -11.69 -8.56
N ALA A 128 22.23 -10.63 -7.77
CA ALA A 128 22.66 -10.62 -6.37
C ALA A 128 21.53 -11.02 -5.40
N GLY A 129 20.34 -11.39 -5.92
CA GLY A 129 19.16 -11.75 -5.11
C GLY A 129 18.43 -10.56 -4.52
N LYS A 130 18.73 -9.34 -4.97
CA LYS A 130 18.07 -8.12 -4.51
C LYS A 130 16.91 -7.76 -5.39
N LEU A 131 15.93 -7.08 -4.80
CA LEU A 131 14.75 -6.60 -5.51
C LEU A 131 15.08 -5.33 -6.33
N ASP A 132 14.67 -5.36 -7.57
CA ASP A 132 14.78 -4.25 -8.51
C ASP A 132 13.39 -3.86 -9.04
N PHE A 133 13.22 -2.60 -9.43
CA PHE A 133 11.96 -2.05 -9.94
C PHE A 133 12.25 -0.82 -10.81
N ASP A 134 11.28 -0.42 -11.59
CA ASP A 134 11.35 0.76 -12.45
C ASP A 134 10.56 1.97 -11.88
N ALA A 135 10.54 3.05 -12.63
CA ALA A 135 9.83 4.27 -12.27
C ALA A 135 8.32 4.09 -12.05
N GLY A 136 7.72 3.03 -12.62
CA GLY A 136 6.30 2.72 -12.43
C GLY A 136 5.95 2.49 -10.97
N LEU A 137 6.85 1.90 -10.17
CA LEU A 137 6.62 1.73 -8.74
C LEU A 137 6.62 3.08 -7.99
N GLU A 138 7.44 4.02 -8.41
CA GLU A 138 7.45 5.37 -7.83
C GLU A 138 6.14 6.11 -8.14
N ASP A 139 5.58 5.92 -9.33
CA ASP A 139 4.30 6.51 -9.71
C ASP A 139 3.15 5.91 -8.89
N VAL A 140 3.15 4.60 -8.65
CA VAL A 140 2.22 3.96 -7.69
C VAL A 140 2.35 4.57 -6.30
N ALA A 141 3.58 4.85 -5.84
CA ALA A 141 3.79 5.52 -4.54
C ALA A 141 3.20 6.94 -4.52
N LYS A 142 3.32 7.69 -5.61
CA LYS A 142 2.73 9.03 -5.74
C LYS A 142 1.20 8.97 -5.78
N ASP A 143 0.62 8.00 -6.48
CA ASP A 143 -0.83 7.84 -6.63
C ASP A 143 -1.53 7.32 -5.37
N ALA A 144 -0.79 6.81 -4.40
CA ALA A 144 -1.33 6.47 -3.08
C ALA A 144 -2.05 7.66 -2.40
N LYS A 145 -1.76 8.91 -2.81
CA LYS A 145 -2.49 10.13 -2.37
C LYS A 145 -3.98 10.11 -2.72
N LEU A 146 -4.39 9.33 -3.71
CA LEU A 146 -5.78 9.20 -4.12
C LEU A 146 -6.61 8.38 -3.12
N ILE A 147 -5.95 7.52 -2.33
CA ILE A 147 -6.60 6.58 -1.42
C ILE A 147 -6.25 6.87 0.04
N LEU A 148 -4.97 7.12 0.31
CA LEU A 148 -4.45 7.29 1.66
C LEU A 148 -4.30 8.76 2.04
N SER A 149 -4.69 9.10 3.26
CA SER A 149 -4.51 10.45 3.80
C SER A 149 -3.03 10.85 3.85
N ARG A 150 -2.77 12.16 3.85
CA ARG A 150 -1.41 12.70 3.99
C ARG A 150 -0.73 12.22 5.27
N GLU A 151 -1.48 12.16 6.37
CA GLU A 151 -0.97 11.76 7.69
C GLU A 151 -0.48 10.32 7.69
N ILE A 152 -1.28 9.40 7.16
CA ILE A 152 -0.93 7.98 7.05
C ILE A 152 0.31 7.80 6.17
N ARG A 153 0.33 8.41 4.98
CA ARG A 153 1.47 8.31 4.06
C ARG A 153 2.75 8.87 4.69
N HIS A 154 2.66 10.01 5.35
CA HIS A 154 3.81 10.63 6.03
C HIS A 154 4.26 9.79 7.23
N GLY A 155 3.34 9.27 8.02
CA GLY A 155 3.61 8.36 9.13
C GLY A 155 4.37 7.11 8.66
N ILE A 156 3.90 6.46 7.60
CA ILE A 156 4.56 5.29 7.02
C ILE A 156 5.99 5.64 6.58
N LEU A 157 6.16 6.71 5.80
CA LEU A 157 7.49 7.13 5.33
C LEU A 157 8.45 7.47 6.47
N LYS A 158 7.96 8.10 7.54
CA LYS A 158 8.75 8.47 8.71
C LYS A 158 9.17 7.23 9.52
N LEU A 159 8.28 6.25 9.65
CA LEU A 159 8.51 5.03 10.41
C LEU A 159 9.29 3.95 9.63
N THR A 160 9.32 4.05 8.30
CA THR A 160 10.06 3.15 7.43
C THR A 160 11.56 3.27 7.71
N PRO A 161 12.23 2.18 8.13
CA PRO A 161 13.67 2.21 8.34
C PRO A 161 14.39 2.27 7.00
N GLU A 162 15.50 3.00 6.97
CA GLU A 162 16.48 2.89 5.90
C GLU A 162 17.42 1.72 6.21
N LYS A 163 17.76 0.96 5.19
CA LYS A 163 18.83 -0.02 5.32
C LYS A 163 20.14 0.79 5.41
N LEU A 164 20.74 0.79 6.59
CA LEU A 164 22.07 1.38 6.77
C LEU A 164 23.00 0.77 5.70
N ALA A 165 23.59 1.62 4.86
CA ALA A 165 24.66 1.19 3.98
C ALA A 165 25.70 0.48 4.83
N ARG A 166 25.96 -0.81 4.56
CA ARG A 166 27.02 -1.55 5.23
C ARG A 166 28.33 -0.91 4.79
N GLY A 167 28.89 -0.03 5.62
CA GLY A 167 30.20 0.56 5.33
C GLY A 167 30.56 1.81 6.08
N GLU A 168 30.17 1.97 7.36
CA GLU A 168 30.98 2.77 8.28
C GLU A 168 31.10 2.00 9.59
N PRO A 169 32.34 1.56 9.96
CA PRO A 169 32.59 1.06 11.31
C PRO A 169 32.31 2.22 12.28
N ALA A 170 31.50 1.96 13.29
CA ALA A 170 31.25 2.88 14.37
C ALA A 170 32.57 3.48 14.84
N GLN A 171 32.75 4.79 14.67
CA GLN A 171 33.86 5.49 15.29
C GLN A 171 33.72 5.34 16.79
N ALA A 172 34.66 4.60 17.38
CA ALA A 172 34.80 4.51 18.81
C ALA A 172 34.90 5.93 19.42
N PRO A 173 34.28 6.19 20.56
CA PRO A 173 34.39 7.49 21.22
C PRO A 173 35.87 7.74 21.53
N ARG A 174 36.41 8.86 21.01
CA ARG A 174 37.73 9.35 21.42
C ARG A 174 37.65 9.64 22.92
N ALA A 175 38.39 8.83 23.68
CA ALA A 175 38.67 9.15 25.08
C ALA A 175 39.45 10.49 25.14
N ALA A 176 38.92 11.43 25.92
CA ALA A 176 39.61 12.62 26.34
C ALA A 176 40.44 12.33 27.60
#